data_92b28d8ec45d2e9a9a02aa8eecbc394b
#
_entry.id   92b28d8ec45d2e9a9a02aa8eecbc394b
#
_cell.length_a   1.000
_cell.length_b   1.000
_cell.length_c   1.000
_cell.angle_alpha   90.00
_cell.angle_beta   90.00
_cell.angle_gamma   90.00
#
_symmetry.space_group_name_H-M   'P 1'
#
loop_
_entity.id
_entity.type
_entity.pdbx_description
1 polymer ?
#
loop_
_entity_poly.entity_id
_entity_poly.type
_entity_poly.pdbx_seq_one_letter_code
_entity_poly.pdbx_strand_id
1 'polypeptide(L)'
;MNIWIIIGIGVVAIGGILYAIYKHKINKAREQQRLTLTQNISHELKTPVASIRGALEIILMHPDMDEDQRKQFIERAYQQSGRLANLVEDISTINKLDTQTDFYNRLQLDLYIIVENVLQDLSLRVSQAGAIITHNIPKHLIINGNYTLLYSVFHNIVDNAINYVENAQIHIALTSQDPANLYFSISDNGQGIPTEALPHIFERFYRVDKGRSRKVGGTGLGLSIVKHAVIFHGGNITAQNRSEGGLEFIFSLARRSKE
;
A
#
# COMPACT_ATOMS: atom_id res chain seq x y z
N MET A 1 23.82 26.18 -50.45
CA MET A 1 23.47 25.31 -49.30
C MET A 1 21.98 24.99 -49.39
N ASN A 2 21.59 23.70 -49.53
CA ASN A 2 20.22 23.33 -49.85
C ASN A 2 19.26 23.71 -48.69
N ILE A 3 18.19 24.44 -49.01
CA ILE A 3 17.17 24.92 -48.06
C ILE A 3 16.59 23.79 -47.19
N TRP A 4 16.53 22.57 -47.76
CA TRP A 4 16.10 21.36 -47.07
C TRP A 4 17.03 20.91 -45.92
N ILE A 5 18.34 21.20 -46.04
CA ILE A 5 19.33 20.90 -44.97
C ILE A 5 19.12 21.86 -43.81
N ILE A 6 18.83 23.13 -44.06
CA ILE A 6 18.56 24.14 -43.03
C ILE A 6 17.26 23.79 -42.27
N ILE A 7 16.21 23.40 -43.02
CA ILE A 7 14.95 22.97 -42.44
C ILE A 7 15.15 21.71 -41.58
N GLY A 8 15.92 20.73 -42.08
CA GLY A 8 16.22 19.51 -41.34
C GLY A 8 16.96 19.78 -40.02
N ILE A 9 17.96 20.66 -40.04
CA ILE A 9 18.71 21.07 -38.83
C ILE A 9 17.78 21.80 -37.85
N GLY A 10 16.88 22.67 -38.33
CA GLY A 10 15.90 23.38 -37.52
C GLY A 10 14.93 22.42 -36.79
N VAL A 11 14.42 21.41 -37.50
CA VAL A 11 13.51 20.42 -36.93
C VAL A 11 14.21 19.59 -35.82
N VAL A 12 15.45 19.16 -36.05
CA VAL A 12 16.24 18.42 -35.06
C VAL A 12 16.55 19.29 -33.84
N ALA A 13 16.90 20.56 -34.04
CA ALA A 13 17.15 21.49 -32.92
C ALA A 13 15.90 21.74 -32.08
N ILE A 14 14.74 21.96 -32.72
CA ILE A 14 13.45 22.12 -32.01
C ILE A 14 13.10 20.83 -31.26
N GLY A 15 13.25 19.65 -31.85
CA GLY A 15 13.03 18.36 -31.19
C GLY A 15 13.93 18.18 -29.99
N GLY A 16 15.21 18.56 -30.07
CA GLY A 16 16.16 18.52 -28.94
C GLY A 16 15.76 19.45 -27.82
N ILE A 17 15.31 20.67 -28.12
CA ILE A 17 14.85 21.64 -27.14
C ILE A 17 13.58 21.12 -26.44
N LEU A 18 12.60 20.62 -27.18
CA LEU A 18 11.35 20.07 -26.62
C LEU A 18 11.64 18.85 -25.73
N TYR A 19 12.55 17.97 -26.14
CA TYR A 19 13.00 16.84 -25.35
C TYR A 19 13.67 17.28 -24.03
N ALA A 20 14.54 18.29 -24.09
CA ALA A 20 15.22 18.84 -22.92
C ALA A 20 14.21 19.46 -21.92
N ILE A 21 13.23 20.23 -22.42
CA ILE A 21 12.16 20.81 -21.62
C ILE A 21 11.31 19.70 -20.98
N TYR A 22 10.93 18.68 -21.75
CA TYR A 22 10.17 17.54 -21.26
C TYR A 22 10.93 16.80 -20.16
N LYS A 23 12.21 16.47 -20.40
CA LYS A 23 13.09 15.83 -19.42
C LYS A 23 13.27 16.66 -18.15
N HIS A 24 13.43 17.98 -18.30
CA HIS A 24 13.54 18.90 -17.16
C HIS A 24 12.25 18.91 -16.31
N LYS A 25 11.07 18.97 -16.96
CA LYS A 25 9.78 18.90 -16.24
C LYS A 25 9.62 17.58 -15.47
N ILE A 26 9.98 16.45 -16.08
CA ILE A 26 9.92 15.14 -15.40
C ILE A 26 10.85 15.11 -14.19
N ASN A 27 12.09 15.56 -14.36
CA ASN A 27 13.07 15.55 -13.27
C ASN A 27 12.61 16.45 -12.11
N LYS A 28 12.08 17.64 -12.41
CA LYS A 28 11.54 18.55 -11.40
C LYS A 28 10.32 17.96 -10.66
N ALA A 29 9.42 17.29 -11.39
CA ALA A 29 8.28 16.60 -10.78
C ALA A 29 8.74 15.45 -9.86
N ARG A 30 9.71 14.66 -10.28
CA ARG A 30 10.31 13.58 -9.46
C ARG A 30 10.98 14.14 -8.19
N GLU A 31 11.69 15.24 -8.31
CA GLU A 31 12.35 15.89 -7.16
C GLU A 31 11.32 16.43 -6.15
N GLN A 32 10.27 17.07 -6.62
CA GLN A 32 9.16 17.51 -5.78
C GLN A 32 8.46 16.34 -5.09
N GLN A 33 8.21 15.23 -5.79
CA GLN A 33 7.65 14.03 -5.19
C GLN A 33 8.55 13.46 -4.09
N ARG A 34 9.89 13.44 -4.31
CA ARG A 34 10.86 12.99 -3.30
C ARG A 34 10.87 13.90 -2.06
N LEU A 35 10.83 15.21 -2.25
CA LEU A 35 10.78 16.16 -1.14
C LEU A 35 9.50 16.01 -0.32
N THR A 36 8.35 15.93 -0.99
CA THR A 36 7.05 15.69 -0.34
C THR A 36 7.04 14.35 0.41
N LEU A 37 7.59 13.31 -0.18
CA LEU A 37 7.75 11.99 0.46
C LEU A 37 8.56 12.11 1.75
N THR A 38 9.73 12.77 1.70
CA THR A 38 10.61 12.94 2.86
C THR A 38 9.94 13.75 3.97
N GLN A 39 9.21 14.81 3.62
CA GLN A 39 8.45 15.61 4.57
C GLN A 39 7.35 14.79 5.25
N ASN A 40 6.57 14.04 4.47
CA ASN A 40 5.51 13.20 5.00
C ASN A 40 6.06 12.08 5.91
N ILE A 41 7.17 11.43 5.51
CA ILE A 41 7.88 10.45 6.34
C ILE A 41 8.28 11.08 7.68
N SER A 42 8.91 12.26 7.65
CA SER A 42 9.35 12.95 8.86
C SER A 42 8.18 13.28 9.79
N HIS A 43 7.05 13.70 9.25
CA HIS A 43 5.84 13.97 10.01
C HIS A 43 5.21 12.71 10.62
N GLU A 44 5.10 11.63 9.84
CA GLU A 44 4.51 10.37 10.31
C GLU A 44 5.41 9.63 11.32
N LEU A 45 6.74 9.84 11.28
CA LEU A 45 7.68 9.32 12.29
C LEU A 45 7.64 10.14 13.59
N LYS A 46 7.54 11.47 13.51
CA LYS A 46 7.53 12.33 14.70
C LYS A 46 6.37 12.04 15.65
N THR A 47 5.20 11.74 15.12
CA THR A 47 3.98 11.51 15.92
C THR A 47 4.10 10.32 16.86
N PRO A 48 4.40 9.09 16.41
CA PRO A 48 4.57 7.94 17.31
C PRO A 48 5.75 8.13 18.27
N VAL A 49 6.87 8.70 17.81
CA VAL A 49 8.03 8.99 18.67
C VAL A 49 7.66 9.93 19.81
N ALA A 50 6.95 11.04 19.52
CA ALA A 50 6.49 11.98 20.54
C ALA A 50 5.50 11.32 21.51
N SER A 51 4.60 10.46 21.03
CA SER A 51 3.65 9.73 21.87
C SER A 51 4.34 8.72 22.80
N ILE A 52 5.32 7.97 22.29
CA ILE A 52 6.14 7.04 23.11
C ILE A 52 6.86 7.82 24.19
N ARG A 53 7.59 8.88 23.79
CA ARG A 53 8.33 9.72 24.72
C ARG A 53 7.44 10.34 25.79
N GLY A 54 6.30 10.91 25.40
CA GLY A 54 5.36 11.51 26.36
C GLY A 54 4.78 10.49 27.34
N ALA A 55 4.45 9.28 26.89
CA ALA A 55 4.01 8.22 27.79
C ALA A 55 5.07 7.82 28.83
N LEU A 56 6.33 7.69 28.38
CA LEU A 56 7.45 7.36 29.27
C LEU A 56 7.79 8.52 30.21
N GLU A 57 7.77 9.79 29.76
CA GLU A 57 7.97 10.97 30.59
C GLU A 57 6.94 11.05 31.73
N ILE A 58 5.65 10.78 31.42
CA ILE A 58 4.59 10.76 32.44
C ILE A 58 4.85 9.69 33.50
N ILE A 59 5.25 8.48 33.09
CA ILE A 59 5.58 7.40 34.03
C ILE A 59 6.75 7.79 34.93
N LEU A 60 7.79 8.43 34.37
CA LEU A 60 8.99 8.84 35.11
C LEU A 60 8.70 9.99 36.09
N MET A 61 7.80 10.92 35.72
CA MET A 61 7.45 12.07 36.57
C MET A 61 6.50 11.71 37.70
N HIS A 62 5.79 10.59 37.60
CA HIS A 62 4.79 10.15 38.58
C HIS A 62 5.11 8.75 39.09
N PRO A 63 6.15 8.59 39.95
CA PRO A 63 6.55 7.28 40.48
C PRO A 63 5.45 6.61 41.32
N ASP A 64 4.58 7.41 41.95
CA ASP A 64 3.44 6.95 42.78
C ASP A 64 2.16 6.71 41.95
N MET A 65 2.25 6.73 40.61
CA MET A 65 1.13 6.46 39.72
C MET A 65 0.54 5.06 40.01
N ASP A 66 -0.78 4.99 39.99
CA ASP A 66 -1.52 3.74 40.05
C ASP A 66 -1.09 2.75 38.95
N GLU A 67 -1.05 1.45 39.31
CA GLU A 67 -0.49 0.41 38.43
C GLU A 67 -1.31 0.25 37.16
N ASP A 68 -2.63 0.41 37.19
CA ASP A 68 -3.51 0.34 36.03
C ASP A 68 -3.23 1.51 35.07
N GLN A 69 -3.03 2.72 35.59
CA GLN A 69 -2.65 3.88 34.78
C GLN A 69 -1.26 3.70 34.16
N ARG A 70 -0.29 3.19 34.94
CA ARG A 70 1.06 2.88 34.44
C ARG A 70 1.00 1.88 33.29
N LYS A 71 0.24 0.82 33.46
CA LYS A 71 0.00 -0.20 32.42
C LYS A 71 -0.60 0.40 31.15
N GLN A 72 -1.58 1.29 31.26
CA GLN A 72 -2.17 1.97 30.11
C GLN A 72 -1.14 2.81 29.33
N PHE A 73 -0.24 3.53 30.01
CA PHE A 73 0.81 4.30 29.35
C PHE A 73 1.83 3.38 28.66
N ILE A 74 2.21 2.27 29.30
CA ILE A 74 3.11 1.27 28.70
C ILE A 74 2.46 0.66 27.46
N GLU A 75 1.20 0.26 27.52
CA GLU A 75 0.45 -0.29 26.38
C GLU A 75 0.36 0.71 25.22
N ARG A 76 0.11 1.99 25.52
CA ARG A 76 0.13 3.05 24.49
C ARG A 76 1.51 3.19 23.84
N ALA A 77 2.58 3.19 24.63
CA ALA A 77 3.95 3.27 24.11
C ALA A 77 4.28 2.04 23.25
N TYR A 78 3.89 0.85 23.68
CA TYR A 78 4.07 -0.39 22.94
C TYR A 78 3.33 -0.38 21.59
N GLN A 79 2.06 0.03 21.58
CA GLN A 79 1.28 0.16 20.33
C GLN A 79 1.91 1.15 19.36
N GLN A 80 2.39 2.31 19.86
CA GLN A 80 3.06 3.30 19.01
C GLN A 80 4.42 2.81 18.50
N SER A 81 5.13 1.98 19.26
CA SER A 81 6.37 1.33 18.81
C SER A 81 6.11 0.35 17.67
N GLY A 82 5.07 -0.48 17.77
CA GLY A 82 4.64 -1.37 16.68
C GLY A 82 4.27 -0.61 15.42
N ARG A 83 3.52 0.49 15.57
CA ARG A 83 3.19 1.37 14.43
C ARG A 83 4.42 1.97 13.77
N LEU A 84 5.42 2.38 14.57
CA LEU A 84 6.68 2.92 14.06
C LEU A 84 7.46 1.85 13.27
N ALA A 85 7.51 0.62 13.78
CA ALA A 85 8.16 -0.50 13.08
C ALA A 85 7.51 -0.77 11.71
N ASN A 86 6.17 -0.84 11.66
CA ASN A 86 5.44 -1.03 10.41
C ASN A 86 5.69 0.11 9.41
N LEU A 87 5.74 1.36 9.88
CA LEU A 87 6.02 2.52 9.02
C LEU A 87 7.44 2.45 8.42
N VAL A 88 8.44 2.02 9.21
CA VAL A 88 9.82 1.84 8.73
C VAL A 88 9.89 0.74 7.67
N GLU A 89 9.16 -0.36 7.86
CA GLU A 89 9.08 -1.47 6.90
C GLU A 89 8.41 -1.03 5.59
N ASP A 90 7.29 -0.31 5.68
CA ASP A 90 6.60 0.28 4.53
C ASP A 90 7.53 1.19 3.72
N ILE A 91 8.26 2.09 4.40
CA ILE A 91 9.23 3.00 3.76
C ILE A 91 10.34 2.20 3.08
N SER A 92 10.87 1.17 3.75
CA SER A 92 11.90 0.30 3.17
C SER A 92 11.40 -0.38 1.90
N THR A 93 10.17 -0.90 1.92
CA THR A 93 9.53 -1.55 0.77
C THR A 93 9.36 -0.57 -0.39
N ILE A 94 8.87 0.64 -0.14
CA ILE A 94 8.71 1.68 -1.17
C ILE A 94 10.05 2.07 -1.76
N ASN A 95 11.09 2.29 -0.93
CA ASN A 95 12.42 2.65 -1.41
C ASN A 95 13.02 1.56 -2.32
N LYS A 96 12.86 0.29 -1.96
CA LYS A 96 13.31 -0.84 -2.80
C LYS A 96 12.55 -0.89 -4.13
N LEU A 97 11.23 -0.65 -4.11
CA LEU A 97 10.41 -0.62 -5.32
C LEU A 97 10.76 0.56 -6.25
N ASP A 98 11.16 1.71 -5.71
CA ASP A 98 11.51 2.90 -6.48
C ASP A 98 12.93 2.83 -7.10
N THR A 99 13.86 2.11 -6.45
CA THR A 99 15.29 2.18 -6.81
C THR A 99 15.82 0.94 -7.52
N GLN A 100 15.21 -0.23 -7.32
CA GLN A 100 15.79 -1.50 -7.74
C GLN A 100 14.71 -2.53 -8.10
N THR A 101 14.20 -2.48 -9.32
CA THR A 101 13.33 -3.55 -9.85
C THR A 101 14.02 -4.93 -9.84
N ASP A 102 15.36 -4.97 -9.92
CA ASP A 102 16.15 -6.22 -9.94
C ASP A 102 16.35 -6.85 -8.54
N PHE A 103 15.98 -6.14 -7.46
CA PHE A 103 16.17 -6.63 -6.09
C PHE A 103 15.15 -7.71 -5.67
N TYR A 104 14.04 -7.80 -6.38
CA TYR A 104 12.99 -8.76 -6.09
C TYR A 104 13.08 -9.97 -7.00
N ASN A 105 13.75 -11.02 -6.51
CA ASN A 105 13.75 -12.32 -7.19
C ASN A 105 12.33 -12.82 -7.36
N ARG A 106 12.01 -13.27 -8.57
CA ARG A 106 10.74 -13.92 -8.89
C ARG A 106 10.91 -15.43 -8.80
N LEU A 107 9.96 -16.06 -8.14
CA LEU A 107 9.93 -17.52 -7.96
C LEU A 107 8.55 -18.04 -8.38
N GLN A 108 8.47 -19.32 -8.65
CA GLN A 108 7.20 -20.01 -8.80
C GLN A 108 6.53 -20.13 -7.42
N LEU A 109 5.40 -19.49 -7.24
CA LEU A 109 4.68 -19.37 -5.97
C LEU A 109 3.24 -19.83 -6.15
N ASP A 110 2.71 -20.50 -5.13
CA ASP A 110 1.29 -20.84 -5.04
C ASP A 110 0.52 -19.73 -4.32
N LEU A 111 -0.34 -19.02 -5.06
CA LEU A 111 -1.16 -17.93 -4.50
C LEU A 111 -2.13 -18.41 -3.42
N TYR A 112 -2.60 -19.65 -3.49
CA TYR A 112 -3.43 -20.23 -2.44
C TYR A 112 -2.69 -20.22 -1.10
N ILE A 113 -1.42 -20.68 -1.10
CA ILE A 113 -0.59 -20.69 0.11
C ILE A 113 -0.34 -19.27 0.63
N ILE A 114 -0.11 -18.30 -0.26
CA ILE A 114 0.09 -16.90 0.15
C ILE A 114 -1.16 -16.35 0.82
N VAL A 115 -2.34 -16.57 0.26
CA VAL A 115 -3.61 -16.12 0.85
C VAL A 115 -3.84 -16.80 2.20
N GLU A 116 -3.65 -18.11 2.31
CA GLU A 116 -3.77 -18.83 3.59
C GLU A 116 -2.83 -18.27 4.67
N ASN A 117 -1.57 -17.98 4.32
CA ASN A 117 -0.63 -17.38 5.25
C ASN A 117 -1.10 -15.99 5.74
N VAL A 118 -1.62 -15.15 4.81
CA VAL A 118 -2.22 -13.85 5.19
C VAL A 118 -3.39 -14.04 6.16
N LEU A 119 -4.29 -14.98 5.89
CA LEU A 119 -5.45 -15.23 6.75
C LEU A 119 -5.02 -15.77 8.12
N GLN A 120 -4.01 -16.63 8.17
CA GLN A 120 -3.45 -17.12 9.43
C GLN A 120 -2.83 -16.00 10.26
N ASP A 121 -2.02 -15.13 9.66
CA ASP A 121 -1.37 -14.02 10.35
C ASP A 121 -2.37 -12.98 10.86
N LEU A 122 -3.48 -12.77 10.14
CA LEU A 122 -4.55 -11.86 10.55
C LEU A 122 -5.60 -12.50 11.48
N SER A 123 -5.52 -13.80 11.76
CA SER A 123 -6.57 -14.55 12.47
C SER A 123 -6.98 -13.97 13.82
N LEU A 124 -6.01 -13.53 14.63
CA LEU A 124 -6.29 -12.90 15.92
C LEU A 124 -7.04 -11.58 15.76
N ARG A 125 -6.64 -10.75 14.79
CA ARG A 125 -7.29 -9.46 14.52
C ARG A 125 -8.68 -9.63 13.94
N VAL A 126 -8.86 -10.62 13.05
CA VAL A 126 -10.17 -11.04 12.52
C VAL A 126 -11.12 -11.41 13.66
N SER A 127 -10.66 -12.26 14.58
CA SER A 127 -11.45 -12.68 15.75
C SER A 127 -11.80 -11.49 16.66
N GLN A 128 -10.85 -10.60 16.94
CA GLN A 128 -11.08 -9.43 17.80
C GLN A 128 -12.04 -8.40 17.16
N ALA A 129 -12.01 -8.27 15.83
CA ALA A 129 -12.88 -7.35 15.09
C ALA A 129 -14.25 -7.96 14.75
N GLY A 130 -14.51 -9.24 15.05
CA GLY A 130 -15.71 -9.94 14.63
C GLY A 130 -15.86 -10.05 13.11
N ALA A 131 -14.74 -9.98 12.39
CA ALA A 131 -14.74 -10.03 10.93
C ALA A 131 -14.87 -11.48 10.40
N ILE A 132 -15.39 -11.62 9.20
CA ILE A 132 -15.49 -12.90 8.48
C ILE A 132 -14.78 -12.74 7.15
N ILE A 133 -13.84 -13.65 6.86
CA ILE A 133 -13.13 -13.66 5.58
C ILE A 133 -13.42 -14.97 4.86
N THR A 134 -13.75 -14.85 3.57
CA THR A 134 -13.98 -15.99 2.68
C THR A 134 -13.16 -15.83 1.42
N HIS A 135 -12.78 -16.93 0.76
CA HIS A 135 -12.13 -16.87 -0.54
C HIS A 135 -12.50 -18.07 -1.43
N ASN A 136 -12.34 -17.88 -2.74
CA ASN A 136 -12.50 -18.94 -3.75
C ASN A 136 -11.20 -19.23 -4.51
N ILE A 137 -10.05 -18.86 -3.96
CA ILE A 137 -8.75 -19.09 -4.61
C ILE A 137 -8.51 -20.60 -4.73
N PRO A 138 -8.29 -21.15 -5.94
CA PRO A 138 -8.07 -22.57 -6.12
C PRO A 138 -6.67 -22.97 -5.60
N LYS A 139 -6.56 -24.18 -5.06
CA LYS A 139 -5.27 -24.79 -4.73
C LYS A 139 -4.39 -24.92 -5.97
N HIS A 140 -3.07 -24.77 -5.78
CA HIS A 140 -2.08 -24.86 -6.86
C HIS A 140 -2.25 -23.78 -7.96
N LEU A 141 -2.67 -22.58 -7.56
CA LEU A 141 -2.69 -21.40 -8.44
C LEU A 141 -1.29 -20.80 -8.55
N ILE A 142 -0.51 -21.28 -9.51
CA ILE A 142 0.90 -20.91 -9.65
C ILE A 142 1.08 -19.61 -10.42
N ILE A 143 1.94 -18.74 -9.89
CA ILE A 143 2.38 -17.48 -10.51
C ILE A 143 3.90 -17.34 -10.39
N ASN A 144 4.54 -16.67 -11.37
CA ASN A 144 5.93 -16.26 -11.25
C ASN A 144 6.00 -14.86 -10.62
N GLY A 145 6.38 -14.79 -9.35
CA GLY A 145 6.33 -13.55 -8.60
C GLY A 145 7.26 -13.48 -7.41
N ASN A 146 7.16 -12.39 -6.67
CA ASN A 146 7.87 -12.19 -5.40
C ASN A 146 6.91 -12.40 -4.23
N TYR A 147 7.27 -13.27 -3.29
CA TYR A 147 6.42 -13.63 -2.14
C TYR A 147 6.04 -12.41 -1.30
N THR A 148 7.00 -11.58 -0.90
CA THR A 148 6.77 -10.43 -0.03
C THR A 148 5.80 -9.42 -0.65
N LEU A 149 5.94 -9.16 -1.93
CA LEU A 149 5.07 -8.23 -2.64
C LEU A 149 3.66 -8.79 -2.83
N LEU A 150 3.53 -10.08 -3.21
CA LEU A 150 2.23 -10.73 -3.33
C LEU A 150 1.51 -10.83 -1.98
N TYR A 151 2.24 -11.21 -0.93
CA TYR A 151 1.73 -11.20 0.44
C TYR A 151 1.21 -9.81 0.82
N SER A 152 2.00 -8.75 0.54
CA SER A 152 1.61 -7.37 0.84
C SER A 152 0.33 -6.93 0.11
N VAL A 153 0.06 -7.44 -1.11
CA VAL A 153 -1.19 -7.13 -1.83
C VAL A 153 -2.40 -7.59 -1.03
N PHE A 154 -2.44 -8.88 -0.68
CA PHE A 154 -3.59 -9.45 0.04
C PHE A 154 -3.67 -8.92 1.47
N HIS A 155 -2.55 -8.87 2.17
CA HIS A 155 -2.48 -8.41 3.55
C HIS A 155 -2.99 -6.97 3.70
N ASN A 156 -2.48 -6.02 2.92
CA ASN A 156 -2.84 -4.61 3.07
C ASN A 156 -4.30 -4.32 2.71
N ILE A 157 -4.88 -5.02 1.73
CA ILE A 157 -6.29 -4.83 1.37
C ILE A 157 -7.18 -5.41 2.47
N VAL A 158 -6.90 -6.63 2.92
CA VAL A 158 -7.68 -7.29 3.99
C VAL A 158 -7.55 -6.53 5.31
N ASP A 159 -6.34 -6.11 5.67
CA ASP A 159 -6.07 -5.34 6.88
C ASP A 159 -6.81 -4.00 6.88
N ASN A 160 -6.89 -3.32 5.74
CA ASN A 160 -7.71 -2.11 5.60
C ASN A 160 -9.19 -2.40 5.87
N ALA A 161 -9.75 -3.47 5.31
CA ALA A 161 -11.15 -3.81 5.56
C ALA A 161 -11.41 -4.09 7.05
N ILE A 162 -10.56 -4.87 7.73
CA ILE A 162 -10.66 -5.13 9.17
C ILE A 162 -10.60 -3.83 9.99
N ASN A 163 -9.76 -2.88 9.57
CA ASN A 163 -9.54 -1.64 10.30
C ASN A 163 -10.66 -0.61 10.15
N TYR A 164 -11.34 -0.58 9.00
CA TYR A 164 -12.29 0.49 8.67
C TYR A 164 -13.75 0.05 8.68
N VAL A 165 -14.01 -1.25 8.65
CA VAL A 165 -15.37 -1.83 8.60
C VAL A 165 -15.66 -2.61 9.88
N GLU A 166 -16.71 -2.26 10.58
CA GLU A 166 -17.21 -3.00 11.75
C GLU A 166 -17.87 -4.30 11.28
N ASN A 167 -17.54 -5.42 11.94
CA ASN A 167 -18.01 -6.76 11.57
C ASN A 167 -17.81 -7.03 10.07
N ALA A 168 -16.60 -6.74 9.58
CA ALA A 168 -16.28 -6.81 8.16
C ALA A 168 -16.54 -8.20 7.58
N GLN A 169 -17.27 -8.24 6.47
CA GLN A 169 -17.39 -9.42 5.62
C GLN A 169 -16.53 -9.21 4.39
N ILE A 170 -15.41 -9.94 4.33
CA ILE A 170 -14.41 -9.76 3.30
C ILE A 170 -14.43 -10.99 2.38
N HIS A 171 -14.49 -10.75 1.08
CA HIS A 171 -14.43 -11.81 0.09
C HIS A 171 -13.26 -11.62 -0.87
N ILE A 172 -12.39 -12.63 -0.97
CA ILE A 172 -11.25 -12.66 -1.90
C ILE A 172 -11.62 -13.61 -3.04
N ALA A 173 -11.71 -13.09 -4.26
CA ALA A 173 -12.12 -13.87 -5.41
C ALA A 173 -11.09 -13.87 -6.53
N LEU A 174 -10.82 -15.07 -7.10
CA LEU A 174 -10.32 -15.19 -8.46
C LEU A 174 -11.56 -15.09 -9.38
N THR A 175 -11.73 -13.95 -10.05
CA THR A 175 -12.92 -13.65 -10.86
C THR A 175 -12.82 -14.25 -12.25
N SER A 176 -11.62 -14.24 -12.83
CA SER A 176 -11.33 -14.87 -14.11
C SER A 176 -9.84 -15.12 -14.29
N GLN A 177 -9.49 -15.88 -15.30
CA GLN A 177 -8.12 -16.14 -15.69
C GLN A 177 -8.02 -16.42 -17.18
N ASP A 178 -6.90 -15.98 -17.76
CA ASP A 178 -6.50 -16.33 -19.12
C ASP A 178 -5.05 -16.88 -19.13
N PRO A 179 -4.48 -17.30 -20.26
CA PRO A 179 -3.12 -17.82 -20.32
C PRO A 179 -2.03 -16.83 -19.83
N ALA A 180 -2.29 -15.52 -19.91
CA ALA A 180 -1.34 -14.48 -19.57
C ALA A 180 -1.57 -13.90 -18.17
N ASN A 181 -2.83 -13.81 -17.70
CA ASN A 181 -3.19 -13.06 -16.51
C ASN A 181 -4.16 -13.82 -15.60
N LEU A 182 -4.11 -13.46 -14.32
CA LEU A 182 -5.06 -13.80 -13.28
C LEU A 182 -5.78 -12.51 -12.86
N TYR A 183 -7.12 -12.56 -12.70
CA TYR A 183 -7.94 -11.41 -12.32
C TYR A 183 -8.59 -11.67 -10.96
N PHE A 184 -8.46 -10.70 -10.08
CA PHE A 184 -8.90 -10.81 -8.69
C PHE A 184 -9.86 -9.69 -8.33
N SER A 185 -10.74 -9.97 -7.39
CA SER A 185 -11.51 -8.99 -6.64
C SER A 185 -11.36 -9.27 -5.15
N ILE A 186 -11.18 -8.21 -4.36
CA ILE A 186 -11.27 -8.25 -2.89
C ILE A 186 -12.27 -7.19 -2.49
N SER A 187 -13.36 -7.61 -1.84
CA SER A 187 -14.46 -6.72 -1.46
C SER A 187 -14.80 -6.84 0.01
N ASP A 188 -15.32 -5.75 0.57
CA ASP A 188 -15.90 -5.67 1.91
C ASP A 188 -17.37 -5.24 1.86
N ASN A 189 -18.05 -5.27 3.02
CA ASN A 189 -19.42 -4.84 3.23
C ASN A 189 -19.55 -3.49 3.94
N GLY A 190 -18.51 -2.64 3.91
CA GLY A 190 -18.52 -1.33 4.55
C GLY A 190 -19.42 -0.33 3.85
N GLN A 191 -19.29 0.92 4.22
CA GLN A 191 -20.05 2.03 3.59
C GLN A 191 -19.41 2.56 2.30
N GLY A 192 -18.26 1.98 1.89
CA GLY A 192 -17.47 2.54 0.79
C GLY A 192 -16.76 3.84 1.19
N ILE A 193 -16.29 4.59 0.18
CA ILE A 193 -15.59 5.87 0.35
C ILE A 193 -16.17 6.92 -0.61
N PRO A 194 -15.95 8.23 -0.36
CA PRO A 194 -16.35 9.28 -1.31
C PRO A 194 -15.78 9.01 -2.70
N THR A 195 -16.59 9.21 -3.73
CA THR A 195 -16.19 8.91 -5.12
C THR A 195 -14.96 9.71 -5.55
N GLU A 196 -14.84 10.94 -5.04
CA GLU A 196 -13.68 11.81 -5.28
C GLU A 196 -12.38 11.26 -4.69
N ALA A 197 -12.47 10.41 -3.67
CA ALA A 197 -11.32 9.78 -3.03
C ALA A 197 -10.79 8.57 -3.82
N LEU A 198 -11.64 7.88 -4.59
CA LEU A 198 -11.29 6.64 -5.30
C LEU A 198 -10.01 6.75 -6.15
N PRO A 199 -9.80 7.81 -6.95
CA PRO A 199 -8.57 7.94 -7.74
C PRO A 199 -7.31 8.11 -6.89
N HIS A 200 -7.44 8.62 -5.66
CA HIS A 200 -6.36 9.06 -4.80
C HIS A 200 -5.93 8.02 -3.75
N ILE A 201 -6.74 7.00 -3.47
CA ILE A 201 -6.46 6.04 -2.37
C ILE A 201 -5.15 5.26 -2.55
N PHE A 202 -4.60 5.20 -3.75
CA PHE A 202 -3.31 4.58 -4.05
C PHE A 202 -2.13 5.57 -3.99
N GLU A 203 -2.38 6.85 -3.70
CA GLU A 203 -1.32 7.83 -3.49
C GLU A 203 -0.68 7.63 -2.12
N ARG A 204 0.63 7.88 -2.03
CA ARG A 204 1.38 7.72 -0.78
C ARG A 204 0.89 8.73 0.26
N PHE A 205 0.66 8.26 1.50
CA PHE A 205 0.14 9.03 2.64
C PHE A 205 -1.26 9.60 2.45
N TYR A 206 -1.97 9.23 1.37
CA TYR A 206 -3.34 9.64 1.21
C TYR A 206 -4.25 8.94 2.21
N ARG A 207 -5.22 9.67 2.72
CA ARG A 207 -6.23 9.19 3.68
C ARG A 207 -7.53 9.93 3.46
N VAL A 208 -8.63 9.19 3.37
CA VAL A 208 -9.98 9.76 3.22
C VAL A 208 -10.36 10.58 4.45
N ASP A 209 -10.09 10.06 5.65
CA ASP A 209 -10.31 10.73 6.93
C ASP A 209 -9.05 10.70 7.79
N LYS A 210 -8.43 11.88 7.96
CA LYS A 210 -7.19 12.03 8.74
C LYS A 210 -7.41 11.80 10.24
N GLY A 211 -8.62 12.04 10.75
CA GLY A 211 -8.93 11.88 12.18
C GLY A 211 -9.13 10.42 12.57
N ARG A 212 -9.99 9.70 11.87
CA ARG A 212 -10.30 8.29 12.10
C ARG A 212 -9.08 7.40 11.83
N SER A 213 -8.37 7.67 10.74
CA SER A 213 -7.18 6.90 10.33
C SER A 213 -6.03 7.00 11.33
N ARG A 214 -5.90 8.12 12.08
CA ARG A 214 -4.87 8.24 13.14
C ARG A 214 -5.20 7.34 14.34
N LYS A 215 -6.47 7.21 14.71
CA LYS A 215 -6.90 6.32 15.81
C LYS A 215 -6.67 4.85 15.47
N VAL A 216 -6.91 4.48 14.23
CA VAL A 216 -6.77 3.10 13.72
C VAL A 216 -5.30 2.72 13.40
N GLY A 217 -4.40 3.70 13.33
CA GLY A 217 -2.96 3.43 13.18
C GLY A 217 -2.43 3.27 11.76
N GLY A 218 -3.24 3.49 10.73
CA GLY A 218 -2.81 3.35 9.33
C GLY A 218 -1.67 4.31 8.95
N THR A 219 -0.71 3.87 8.14
CA THR A 219 0.43 4.66 7.65
C THR A 219 0.06 5.51 6.42
N GLY A 220 -0.96 5.13 5.68
CA GLY A 220 -1.30 5.68 4.36
C GLY A 220 -0.35 5.23 3.25
N LEU A 221 0.49 4.22 3.51
CA LEU A 221 1.42 3.65 2.55
C LEU A 221 0.95 2.31 1.99
N GLY A 222 0.15 1.54 2.74
CA GLY A 222 -0.24 0.18 2.39
C GLY A 222 -0.84 0.05 0.98
N LEU A 223 -1.84 0.87 0.62
CA LEU A 223 -2.45 0.81 -0.72
C LEU A 223 -1.50 1.29 -1.83
N SER A 224 -0.57 2.18 -1.54
CA SER A 224 0.48 2.55 -2.50
C SER A 224 1.46 1.39 -2.74
N ILE A 225 1.79 0.62 -1.70
CA ILE A 225 2.57 -0.62 -1.81
C ILE A 225 1.82 -1.64 -2.66
N VAL A 226 0.52 -1.83 -2.42
CA VAL A 226 -0.34 -2.71 -3.23
C VAL A 226 -0.26 -2.34 -4.70
N LYS A 227 -0.45 -1.07 -5.05
CA LYS A 227 -0.37 -0.61 -6.44
C LYS A 227 0.98 -0.92 -7.08
N HIS A 228 2.09 -0.62 -6.39
CA HIS A 228 3.44 -0.90 -6.90
C HIS A 228 3.70 -2.40 -7.04
N ALA A 229 3.25 -3.22 -6.06
CA ALA A 229 3.38 -4.67 -6.12
C ALA A 229 2.61 -5.28 -7.29
N VAL A 230 1.38 -4.81 -7.55
CA VAL A 230 0.58 -5.24 -8.71
C VAL A 230 1.25 -4.83 -10.01
N ILE A 231 1.74 -3.59 -10.13
CA ILE A 231 2.48 -3.12 -11.32
C ILE A 231 3.77 -3.92 -11.53
N PHE A 232 4.52 -4.22 -10.45
CA PHE A 232 5.71 -5.07 -10.52
C PHE A 232 5.38 -6.44 -11.13
N HIS A 233 4.20 -7.01 -10.82
CA HIS A 233 3.72 -8.28 -11.39
C HIS A 233 3.01 -8.11 -12.75
N GLY A 234 3.21 -6.98 -13.44
CA GLY A 234 2.68 -6.73 -14.79
C GLY A 234 1.17 -6.52 -14.86
N GLY A 235 0.54 -6.26 -13.71
CA GLY A 235 -0.88 -6.05 -13.60
C GLY A 235 -1.32 -4.59 -13.47
N ASN A 236 -2.60 -4.41 -13.25
CA ASN A 236 -3.24 -3.13 -12.92
C ASN A 236 -4.21 -3.31 -11.76
N ILE A 237 -4.45 -2.25 -10.99
CA ILE A 237 -5.41 -2.22 -9.88
C ILE A 237 -6.30 -0.99 -9.95
N THR A 238 -7.57 -1.18 -9.64
CA THR A 238 -8.58 -0.15 -9.47
C THR A 238 -9.40 -0.42 -8.22
N ALA A 239 -10.14 0.59 -7.75
CA ALA A 239 -11.09 0.44 -6.67
C ALA A 239 -12.42 1.09 -7.07
N GLN A 240 -13.51 0.53 -6.57
CA GLN A 240 -14.86 1.05 -6.77
C GLN A 240 -15.74 0.80 -5.56
N ASN A 241 -16.72 1.68 -5.36
CA ASN A 241 -17.80 1.41 -4.41
C ASN A 241 -18.76 0.39 -5.01
N ARG A 242 -19.22 -0.57 -4.20
CA ARG A 242 -20.21 -1.57 -4.60
C ARG A 242 -21.63 -0.97 -4.52
N SER A 243 -22.52 -1.39 -5.38
CA SER A 243 -23.94 -0.98 -5.37
C SER A 243 -24.66 -1.41 -4.08
N GLU A 244 -24.23 -2.52 -3.49
CA GLU A 244 -24.80 -3.11 -2.26
C GLU A 244 -24.13 -2.57 -0.98
N GLY A 245 -23.22 -1.61 -1.12
CA GLY A 245 -22.35 -1.12 -0.06
C GLY A 245 -21.00 -1.84 -0.01
N GLY A 246 -19.99 -1.13 0.49
CA GLY A 246 -18.62 -1.63 0.59
C GLY A 246 -17.71 -1.11 -0.50
N LEU A 247 -16.43 -1.42 -0.34
CA LEU A 247 -15.37 -1.10 -1.30
C LEU A 247 -14.89 -2.40 -1.96
N GLU A 248 -14.60 -2.32 -3.24
CA GLU A 248 -14.07 -3.43 -4.03
C GLU A 248 -12.78 -3.01 -4.72
N PHE A 249 -11.73 -3.79 -4.52
CA PHE A 249 -10.45 -3.69 -5.22
C PHE A 249 -10.41 -4.74 -6.31
N ILE A 250 -10.24 -4.31 -7.56
CA ILE A 250 -10.15 -5.18 -8.74
C ILE A 250 -8.74 -5.06 -9.29
N PHE A 251 -8.05 -6.20 -9.43
CA PHE A 251 -6.68 -6.19 -9.93
C PHE A 251 -6.36 -7.42 -10.77
N SER A 252 -5.32 -7.28 -11.58
CA SER A 252 -4.75 -8.38 -12.36
C SER A 252 -3.30 -8.64 -11.98
N LEU A 253 -2.83 -9.87 -12.20
CA LEU A 253 -1.44 -10.26 -12.06
C LEU A 253 -1.03 -11.07 -13.28
N ALA A 254 0.11 -10.77 -13.90
CA ALA A 254 0.61 -11.58 -15.01
C ALA A 254 1.13 -12.93 -14.48
N ARG A 255 0.74 -14.05 -15.11
CA ARG A 255 1.20 -15.40 -14.73
C ARG A 255 2.70 -15.58 -14.95
N ARG A 256 3.24 -14.96 -16.00
CA ARG A 256 4.66 -14.95 -16.33
C ARG A 256 5.13 -13.51 -16.50
N SER A 257 6.33 -13.21 -16.06
CA SER A 257 6.97 -11.94 -16.39
C SER A 257 7.08 -11.83 -17.91
N LYS A 258 6.80 -10.65 -18.47
CA LYS A 258 7.36 -10.29 -19.76
C LYS A 258 8.88 -10.15 -19.55
N GLU A 259 9.65 -10.96 -20.25
CA GLU A 259 11.11 -10.82 -20.36
C GLU A 259 11.48 -9.43 -20.84
#